data_25fb1f38eedc647ee439e4460f33eaf7
#
_entry.id   25fb1f38eedc647ee439e4460f33eaf7
#
_cell.length_a   1.000
_cell.length_b   1.000
_cell.length_c   1.000
_cell.angle_alpha   90.00
_cell.angle_beta   90.00
_cell.angle_gamma   90.00
#
_symmetry.space_group_name_H-M   'P 1'
#
loop_
_entity.id
_entity.type
_entity.pdbx_description
1 polymer ?
#
loop_
_entity_poly.entity_id
_entity_poly.type
_entity_poly.pdbx_seq_one_letter_code
_entity_poly.pdbx_strand_id
1 'polypeptide(L)'
;MIQKLSIRNFKSIRELDLDCRRVNVFIGEPNAGKTNILEALGLWCPGVHSELRKVCRAEYVSELFFDQNTEEPIDVDLGKAGLQVIKFEGGANLCFPEPLPDPEEADIVEHVELKDDLSTTRKHQRYRVDGPKVKYFIYNANAPFDEVANGGLAAPFGSNLASLLANDKTARQIAADYYFDSRYRLTVDVGKRHLSMSRQEDSAVVSFPYAATSETLRRMIFYRLALETSKKCILAFDEPEANSYPPYTKILAESIAKDERENQFFLTTHSPYMLTSIIGKTPASELNVFVCRLEGSETKVYSMNEDQRMELMEMDMSAFFNLDRFLPELP
;
A
#
# COMPACT_ATOMS: atom_id res chain seq x y z
N MET A 1 -11.33 -0.58 -11.24
CA MET A 1 -10.24 -1.60 -11.23
C MET A 1 -9.43 -1.46 -12.50
N ILE A 2 -8.12 -1.54 -12.41
CA ILE A 2 -7.19 -1.61 -13.54
C ILE A 2 -7.03 -3.06 -13.98
N GLN A 3 -6.79 -3.28 -15.27
CA GLN A 3 -6.55 -4.60 -15.84
C GLN A 3 -5.06 -4.85 -16.11
N LYS A 4 -4.29 -3.77 -16.25
CA LYS A 4 -2.85 -3.81 -16.50
C LYS A 4 -2.13 -2.82 -15.61
N LEU A 5 -0.91 -3.20 -15.20
CA LEU A 5 0.06 -2.35 -14.55
C LEU A 5 1.38 -2.50 -15.29
N SER A 6 1.89 -1.41 -15.84
CA SER A 6 3.22 -1.35 -16.47
C SER A 6 4.11 -0.41 -15.69
N ILE A 7 5.34 -0.84 -15.41
CA ILE A 7 6.35 -0.04 -14.69
C ILE A 7 7.64 -0.09 -15.51
N ARG A 8 8.26 1.07 -15.73
CA ARG A 8 9.54 1.22 -16.43
C ARG A 8 10.48 2.08 -15.62
N ASN A 9 11.75 1.71 -15.62
CA ASN A 9 12.85 2.49 -15.08
C ASN A 9 12.70 2.90 -13.62
N PHE A 10 12.12 2.04 -12.75
CA PHE A 10 11.90 2.35 -11.35
C PHE A 10 12.68 1.43 -10.41
N LYS A 11 13.66 1.95 -9.69
CA LYS A 11 14.47 1.24 -8.69
C LYS A 11 15.09 -0.07 -9.25
N SER A 12 14.68 -1.24 -8.75
CA SER A 12 15.11 -2.53 -9.29
C SER A 12 14.24 -3.01 -10.46
N ILE A 13 13.26 -2.24 -10.90
CA ILE A 13 12.38 -2.59 -12.01
C ILE A 13 12.82 -1.85 -13.25
N ARG A 14 13.46 -2.56 -14.17
CA ARG A 14 13.78 -2.02 -15.49
C ARG A 14 12.54 -1.96 -16.37
N GLU A 15 11.84 -3.09 -16.44
CA GLU A 15 10.61 -3.25 -17.20
C GLU A 15 9.73 -4.32 -16.56
N LEU A 16 8.46 -4.00 -16.34
CA LEU A 16 7.46 -4.91 -15.78
C LEU A 16 6.10 -4.65 -16.40
N ASP A 17 5.44 -5.71 -16.86
CA ASP A 17 4.05 -5.70 -17.33
C ASP A 17 3.26 -6.78 -16.59
N LEU A 18 2.17 -6.41 -15.94
CA LEU A 18 1.31 -7.31 -15.20
C LEU A 18 -0.14 -7.21 -15.66
N ASP A 19 -0.76 -8.36 -15.89
CA ASP A 19 -2.22 -8.48 -15.94
C ASP A 19 -2.74 -8.49 -14.50
N CYS A 20 -3.68 -7.60 -14.19
CA CYS A 20 -4.16 -7.38 -12.83
C CYS A 20 -5.56 -7.95 -12.62
N ARG A 21 -5.80 -8.50 -11.44
CA ARG A 21 -7.11 -8.94 -10.95
C ARG A 21 -7.54 -8.12 -9.74
N ARG A 22 -8.66 -8.47 -9.14
CA ARG A 22 -9.15 -7.78 -7.94
C ARG A 22 -8.15 -7.88 -6.77
N VAL A 23 -7.54 -9.04 -6.59
CA VAL A 23 -6.51 -9.27 -5.56
C VAL A 23 -5.22 -9.72 -6.25
N ASN A 24 -4.14 -8.98 -6.03
CA ASN A 24 -2.81 -9.23 -6.59
C ASN A 24 -1.82 -9.34 -5.43
N VAL A 25 -1.26 -10.52 -5.24
CA VAL A 25 -0.36 -10.85 -4.12
C VAL A 25 1.04 -11.08 -4.66
N PHE A 26 2.02 -10.41 -4.07
CA PHE A 26 3.44 -10.54 -4.41
C PHE A 26 4.18 -11.25 -3.29
N ILE A 27 4.80 -12.39 -3.62
CA ILE A 27 5.63 -13.17 -2.71
C ILE A 27 7.04 -13.32 -3.29
N GLY A 28 7.99 -13.76 -2.50
CA GLY A 28 9.38 -13.95 -2.93
C GLY A 28 10.35 -13.65 -1.80
N GLU A 29 11.62 -13.85 -2.07
CA GLU A 29 12.69 -13.60 -1.10
C GLU A 29 12.79 -12.12 -0.68
N PRO A 30 13.44 -11.82 0.46
CA PRO A 30 13.83 -10.44 0.77
C PRO A 30 14.64 -9.84 -0.39
N ASN A 31 14.46 -8.53 -0.60
CA ASN A 31 15.11 -7.76 -1.68
C ASN A 31 14.74 -8.17 -3.12
N ALA A 32 13.76 -9.04 -3.33
CA ALA A 32 13.25 -9.40 -4.67
C ALA A 32 12.48 -8.26 -5.38
N GLY A 33 12.38 -7.07 -4.78
CA GLY A 33 11.75 -5.90 -5.38
C GLY A 33 10.23 -5.83 -5.23
N LYS A 34 9.61 -6.69 -4.42
CA LYS A 34 8.15 -6.68 -4.17
C LYS A 34 7.62 -5.30 -3.75
N THR A 35 8.26 -4.69 -2.77
CA THR A 35 7.90 -3.36 -2.28
C THR A 35 8.06 -2.29 -3.35
N ASN A 36 9.06 -2.42 -4.24
CA ASN A 36 9.26 -1.45 -5.33
C ASN A 36 8.06 -1.39 -6.28
N ILE A 37 7.35 -2.52 -6.50
CA ILE A 37 6.10 -2.54 -7.27
C ILE A 37 5.02 -1.70 -6.58
N LEU A 38 4.87 -1.86 -5.26
CA LEU A 38 3.88 -1.07 -4.50
C LEU A 38 4.28 0.40 -4.39
N GLU A 39 5.56 0.70 -4.27
CA GLU A 39 6.07 2.07 -4.24
C GLU A 39 5.82 2.79 -5.59
N ALA A 40 6.06 2.11 -6.72
CA ALA A 40 5.74 2.65 -8.04
C ALA A 40 4.23 2.95 -8.18
N LEU A 41 3.38 2.01 -7.76
CA LEU A 41 1.94 2.22 -7.70
C LEU A 41 1.58 3.35 -6.73
N GLY A 42 2.32 3.49 -5.63
CA GLY A 42 2.17 4.53 -4.62
C GLY A 42 2.40 5.96 -5.15
N LEU A 43 3.16 6.13 -6.24
CA LEU A 43 3.34 7.44 -6.89
C LEU A 43 1.99 8.04 -7.36
N TRP A 44 0.99 7.22 -7.61
CA TRP A 44 -0.38 7.63 -7.92
C TRP A 44 -1.17 8.10 -6.70
N CYS A 45 -0.64 7.95 -5.49
CA CYS A 45 -1.30 8.35 -4.25
C CYS A 45 -0.89 9.77 -3.85
N PRO A 46 -1.77 10.79 -3.91
CA PRO A 46 -1.40 12.17 -3.60
C PRO A 46 -0.81 12.38 -2.21
N GLY A 47 -1.21 11.56 -1.22
CA GLY A 47 -0.67 11.60 0.13
C GLY A 47 0.78 11.12 0.23
N VAL A 48 1.27 10.40 -0.76
CA VAL A 48 2.66 9.91 -0.83
C VAL A 48 3.62 11.02 -1.27
N HIS A 49 3.17 11.98 -2.09
CA HIS A 49 4.06 12.98 -2.68
C HIS A 49 4.82 13.83 -1.65
N SER A 50 4.21 14.14 -0.52
CA SER A 50 4.87 14.85 0.59
C SER A 50 5.73 13.95 1.47
N GLU A 51 5.65 12.64 1.30
CA GLU A 51 6.30 11.62 2.12
C GLU A 51 7.20 10.67 1.29
N LEU A 52 7.51 11.05 0.03
CA LEU A 52 8.25 10.20 -0.92
C LEU A 52 9.56 9.65 -0.33
N ARG A 53 10.29 10.48 0.39
CA ARG A 53 11.54 10.07 1.03
C ARG A 53 11.36 8.87 1.98
N LYS A 54 10.29 8.89 2.77
CA LYS A 54 9.97 7.81 3.70
C LYS A 54 9.35 6.61 3.01
N VAL A 55 8.44 6.87 2.08
CA VAL A 55 7.68 5.84 1.37
C VAL A 55 8.60 5.06 0.44
N CYS A 56 9.36 5.75 -0.40
CA CYS A 56 10.29 5.12 -1.33
C CYS A 56 11.67 4.81 -0.70
N ARG A 57 11.90 5.15 0.57
CA ARG A 57 13.18 4.88 1.25
C ARG A 57 14.38 5.34 0.43
N ALA A 58 14.27 6.54 -0.15
CA ALA A 58 15.27 7.17 -0.99
C ALA A 58 15.63 8.56 -0.44
N GLU A 59 16.87 9.00 -0.63
CA GLU A 59 17.33 10.31 -0.19
C GLU A 59 17.31 11.31 -1.34
N TYR A 60 17.54 10.82 -2.57
CA TYR A 60 17.64 11.63 -3.78
C TYR A 60 16.72 11.10 -4.89
N VAL A 61 16.31 12.00 -5.77
CA VAL A 61 15.48 11.68 -6.94
C VAL A 61 16.12 10.60 -7.83
N SER A 62 17.45 10.64 -8.04
CA SER A 62 18.16 9.67 -8.86
C SER A 62 18.02 8.24 -8.37
N GLU A 63 17.83 8.02 -7.06
CA GLU A 63 17.67 6.70 -6.45
C GLU A 63 16.30 6.06 -6.75
N LEU A 64 15.36 6.83 -7.30
CA LEU A 64 14.10 6.29 -7.81
C LEU A 64 14.24 5.62 -9.17
N PHE A 65 15.30 5.91 -9.91
CA PHE A 65 15.54 5.40 -11.26
C PHE A 65 16.32 4.08 -11.22
N PHE A 66 16.01 3.17 -12.16
CA PHE A 66 16.74 1.92 -12.32
C PHE A 66 18.21 2.20 -12.63
N ASP A 67 19.12 1.59 -11.88
CA ASP A 67 20.58 1.85 -11.95
C ASP A 67 20.92 3.35 -11.94
N GLN A 68 20.08 4.18 -11.33
CA GLN A 68 20.18 5.65 -11.31
C GLN A 68 20.26 6.28 -12.72
N ASN A 69 19.75 5.57 -13.74
CA ASN A 69 19.68 6.09 -15.10
C ASN A 69 18.54 7.10 -15.23
N THR A 70 18.88 8.37 -15.18
CA THR A 70 17.93 9.49 -15.26
C THR A 70 17.74 10.05 -16.68
N GLU A 71 18.31 9.41 -17.70
CA GLU A 71 18.18 9.82 -19.10
C GLU A 71 16.78 9.49 -19.63
N GLU A 72 16.18 8.41 -19.14
CA GLU A 72 14.83 8.00 -19.47
C GLU A 72 13.88 8.29 -18.28
N PRO A 73 12.62 8.64 -18.53
CA PRO A 73 11.64 8.84 -17.47
C PRO A 73 11.33 7.53 -16.75
N ILE A 74 10.85 7.64 -15.51
CA ILE A 74 10.10 6.55 -14.88
C ILE A 74 8.69 6.61 -15.46
N ASP A 75 8.17 5.47 -15.92
CA ASP A 75 6.79 5.34 -16.38
C ASP A 75 6.01 4.37 -15.49
N VAL A 76 4.83 4.78 -15.02
CA VAL A 76 3.87 3.92 -14.32
C VAL A 76 2.52 4.04 -14.98
N ASP A 77 2.13 3.05 -15.77
CA ASP A 77 0.89 3.02 -16.54
C ASP A 77 -0.12 2.05 -15.92
N LEU A 78 -1.33 2.53 -15.72
CA LEU A 78 -2.48 1.78 -15.18
C LEU A 78 -3.47 1.35 -16.28
N GLY A 79 -3.04 1.34 -17.53
CA GLY A 79 -3.79 0.92 -18.73
C GLY A 79 -4.71 1.98 -19.32
N LYS A 80 -5.22 2.91 -18.49
CA LYS A 80 -6.06 4.04 -18.94
C LYS A 80 -5.48 5.39 -18.56
N ALA A 81 -4.48 5.40 -17.73
CA ALA A 81 -3.83 6.59 -17.23
C ALA A 81 -2.36 6.27 -16.95
N GLY A 82 -1.46 7.14 -17.38
CA GLY A 82 -0.03 7.04 -17.17
C GLY A 82 0.47 8.07 -16.15
N LEU A 83 1.62 7.80 -15.56
CA LEU A 83 2.36 8.74 -14.70
C LEU A 83 3.83 8.66 -15.10
N GLN A 84 4.46 9.82 -15.24
CA GLN A 84 5.90 9.91 -15.55
C GLN A 84 6.62 10.70 -14.47
N VAL A 85 7.83 10.24 -14.12
CA VAL A 85 8.79 11.04 -13.35
C VAL A 85 9.93 11.43 -14.28
N ILE A 86 10.04 12.74 -14.54
CA ILE A 86 11.02 13.30 -15.46
C ILE A 86 12.05 14.08 -14.66
N LYS A 87 13.31 13.66 -14.71
CA LYS A 87 14.45 14.33 -14.04
C LYS A 87 14.83 15.60 -14.81
N PHE A 88 15.16 16.66 -14.06
CA PHE A 88 15.81 17.87 -14.55
C PHE A 88 16.93 18.30 -13.59
N GLU A 89 17.70 19.32 -13.94
CA GLU A 89 18.74 19.83 -13.05
C GLU A 89 18.14 20.39 -11.75
N GLY A 90 18.49 19.78 -10.62
CA GLY A 90 18.03 20.16 -9.27
C GLY A 90 16.73 19.52 -8.80
N GLY A 91 16.10 18.62 -9.59
CA GLY A 91 14.87 17.96 -9.15
C GLY A 91 14.22 17.04 -10.18
N ALA A 92 12.91 16.83 -10.03
CA ALA A 92 12.10 16.10 -10.99
C ALA A 92 10.66 16.62 -11.02
N ASN A 93 9.98 16.37 -12.13
CA ASN A 93 8.55 16.55 -12.27
C ASN A 93 7.84 15.21 -12.26
N LEU A 94 6.86 15.06 -11.39
CA LEU A 94 5.89 13.98 -11.39
C LEU A 94 4.71 14.44 -12.24
N CYS A 95 4.59 13.90 -13.44
CA CYS A 95 3.61 14.31 -14.44
C CYS A 95 2.54 13.24 -14.61
N PHE A 96 1.28 13.66 -14.70
CA PHE A 96 0.14 12.79 -15.01
C PHE A 96 -0.37 13.15 -16.41
N PRO A 97 0.20 12.57 -17.49
CA PRO A 97 -0.26 12.84 -18.84
C PRO A 97 -1.68 12.29 -19.04
N GLU A 98 -2.61 13.13 -19.47
CA GLU A 98 -3.93 12.68 -19.91
C GLU A 98 -3.85 12.00 -21.28
N PRO A 99 -4.67 10.97 -21.55
CA PRO A 99 -4.96 10.58 -22.92
C PRO A 99 -5.77 11.72 -23.57
N LEU A 100 -5.12 12.50 -24.41
CA LEU A 100 -5.68 13.69 -25.06
C LEU A 100 -6.85 13.31 -25.98
N PRO A 101 -8.05 13.88 -25.80
CA PRO A 101 -9.09 13.81 -26.82
C PRO A 101 -8.84 14.78 -28.00
N ASP A 102 -8.04 15.83 -27.82
CA ASP A 102 -7.73 16.79 -28.86
C ASP A 102 -6.35 17.45 -28.65
N PRO A 103 -5.44 17.43 -29.66
CA PRO A 103 -4.11 18.04 -29.56
C PRO A 103 -4.12 19.57 -29.35
N GLU A 104 -5.22 20.27 -29.63
CA GLU A 104 -5.32 21.71 -29.48
C GLU A 104 -5.76 22.17 -28.07
N GLU A 105 -6.27 21.24 -27.21
CA GLU A 105 -6.63 21.52 -25.82
C GLU A 105 -5.57 21.02 -24.81
N ALA A 106 -4.37 20.70 -25.26
CA ALA A 106 -3.28 20.13 -24.49
C ALA A 106 -2.61 21.08 -23.50
N ASP A 107 -3.39 21.87 -22.77
CA ASP A 107 -2.89 22.63 -21.62
C ASP A 107 -3.44 22.03 -20.35
N ILE A 108 -2.52 21.44 -19.59
CA ILE A 108 -2.60 21.23 -18.14
C ILE A 108 -2.51 19.77 -17.72
N VAL A 109 -1.31 19.41 -17.55
CA VAL A 109 -0.88 18.23 -16.80
C VAL A 109 -0.87 18.60 -15.31
N GLU A 110 -1.52 17.79 -14.47
CA GLU A 110 -1.24 17.86 -13.05
C GLU A 110 0.21 17.43 -12.85
N HIS A 111 1.04 18.29 -12.27
CA HIS A 111 2.40 17.90 -11.94
C HIS A 111 2.77 18.30 -10.51
N VAL A 112 3.61 17.49 -9.92
CA VAL A 112 4.21 17.74 -8.63
C VAL A 112 5.70 17.94 -8.86
N GLU A 113 6.19 19.14 -8.54
CA GLU A 113 7.61 19.47 -8.63
C GLU A 113 8.31 19.00 -7.35
N LEU A 114 9.35 18.21 -7.52
CA LEU A 114 10.22 17.68 -6.47
C LEU A 114 11.59 18.34 -6.56
N LYS A 115 12.18 18.67 -5.42
CA LYS A 115 13.61 18.92 -5.33
C LYS A 115 14.40 17.62 -5.38
N ASP A 116 15.68 17.71 -5.58
CA ASP A 116 16.57 16.55 -5.65
C ASP A 116 16.56 15.71 -4.35
N ASP A 117 16.26 16.31 -3.21
CA ASP A 117 16.08 15.65 -1.90
C ASP A 117 14.68 15.05 -1.70
N LEU A 118 13.89 14.92 -2.77
CA LEU A 118 12.50 14.42 -2.77
C LEU A 118 11.50 15.30 -2.00
N SER A 119 11.89 16.47 -1.54
CA SER A 119 10.93 17.42 -0.96
C SER A 119 10.06 18.05 -2.06
N THR A 120 8.76 18.17 -1.79
CA THR A 120 7.80 18.78 -2.73
C THR A 120 7.92 20.31 -2.69
N THR A 121 8.13 20.97 -3.85
CA THR A 121 8.21 22.41 -3.94
C THR A 121 6.92 23.07 -4.38
N ARG A 122 6.22 22.47 -5.35
CA ARG A 122 4.98 22.99 -5.90
C ARG A 122 4.05 21.84 -6.29
N LYS A 123 2.74 22.07 -6.08
CA LYS A 123 1.67 21.28 -6.67
C LYS A 123 0.89 22.20 -7.60
N HIS A 124 1.01 21.97 -8.91
CA HIS A 124 0.17 22.66 -9.88
C HIS A 124 -1.03 21.75 -10.15
N GLN A 125 -2.20 22.15 -9.63
CA GLN A 125 -3.45 21.47 -9.88
C GLN A 125 -4.32 22.38 -10.75
N ARG A 126 -4.54 22.01 -12.01
CA ARG A 126 -5.49 22.74 -12.87
C ARG A 126 -6.69 21.92 -13.32
N TYR A 127 -6.61 20.59 -13.36
CA TYR A 127 -7.77 19.72 -13.58
C TYR A 127 -7.69 18.46 -12.74
N ARG A 128 -8.87 17.96 -12.38
CA ARG A 128 -9.04 16.71 -11.68
C ARG A 128 -8.90 15.62 -12.72
N VAL A 129 -7.80 14.91 -12.71
CA VAL A 129 -7.68 13.67 -13.45
C VAL A 129 -8.70 12.70 -12.84
N ASP A 130 -9.69 12.27 -13.60
CA ASP A 130 -10.58 11.16 -13.25
C ASP A 130 -9.82 9.83 -13.35
N GLY A 131 -8.64 9.82 -12.77
CA GLY A 131 -7.75 8.68 -12.69
C GLY A 131 -8.16 7.71 -11.59
N PRO A 132 -7.53 6.53 -11.58
CA PRO A 132 -7.76 5.54 -10.54
C PRO A 132 -7.37 6.09 -9.17
N LYS A 133 -8.24 5.89 -8.18
CA LYS A 133 -7.99 6.32 -6.80
C LYS A 133 -7.06 5.33 -6.12
N VAL A 134 -5.76 5.61 -6.15
CA VAL A 134 -4.74 4.79 -5.48
C VAL A 134 -4.52 5.28 -4.07
N LYS A 135 -4.47 4.36 -3.11
CA LYS A 135 -4.10 4.58 -1.72
C LYS A 135 -3.05 3.55 -1.32
N TYR A 136 -1.86 4.00 -1.03
CA TYR A 136 -0.78 3.17 -0.52
C TYR A 136 -0.68 3.33 0.99
N PHE A 137 -0.91 2.26 1.74
CA PHE A 137 -0.90 2.27 3.19
C PHE A 137 0.30 1.52 3.74
N ILE A 138 1.05 2.21 4.59
CA ILE A 138 2.23 1.70 5.29
C ILE A 138 2.02 1.97 6.77
N TYR A 139 1.96 0.91 7.58
CA TYR A 139 1.86 1.09 9.01
C TYR A 139 3.16 1.66 9.58
N ASN A 140 3.04 2.78 10.30
CA ASN A 140 4.14 3.39 11.04
C ASN A 140 3.73 3.57 12.51
N ALA A 141 4.41 2.84 13.39
CA ALA A 141 4.13 2.87 14.85
C ALA A 141 4.29 4.26 15.47
N ASN A 142 5.08 5.13 14.84
CA ASN A 142 5.44 6.47 15.30
C ASN A 142 4.80 7.59 14.46
N ALA A 143 3.84 7.27 13.59
CA ALA A 143 3.15 8.29 12.80
C ALA A 143 2.41 9.28 13.70
N PRO A 144 2.55 10.59 13.49
CA PRO A 144 1.74 11.58 14.17
C PRO A 144 0.28 11.51 13.70
N PHE A 145 -0.67 11.95 14.57
CA PHE A 145 -2.09 12.01 14.24
C PHE A 145 -2.56 13.47 14.23
N ASP A 146 -1.96 14.28 13.38
CA ASP A 146 -2.09 15.75 13.34
C ASP A 146 -3.07 16.25 12.27
N GLU A 147 -3.47 15.40 11.32
CA GLU A 147 -4.41 15.77 10.27
C GLU A 147 -5.88 15.69 10.69
N VAL A 148 -6.72 16.47 10.00
CA VAL A 148 -8.18 16.42 10.14
C VAL A 148 -8.76 15.35 9.22
N ALA A 149 -9.73 14.60 9.69
CA ALA A 149 -10.41 13.61 8.88
C ALA A 149 -11.27 14.30 7.81
N ASN A 150 -10.93 14.04 6.54
CA ASN A 150 -11.73 14.39 5.38
C ASN A 150 -12.03 13.09 4.60
N GLY A 151 -13.07 12.39 5.00
CA GLY A 151 -13.37 11.06 4.46
C GLY A 151 -12.72 9.93 5.25
N GLY A 152 -12.18 8.91 4.56
CA GLY A 152 -11.58 7.74 5.19
C GLY A 152 -10.18 7.96 5.77
N LEU A 153 -9.52 6.86 6.15
CA LEU A 153 -8.16 6.90 6.64
C LEU A 153 -7.21 7.50 5.58
N ALA A 154 -6.37 8.44 6.01
CA ALA A 154 -5.42 9.11 5.12
C ALA A 154 -4.22 8.19 4.83
N ALA A 155 -3.92 8.00 3.54
CA ALA A 155 -2.69 7.34 3.11
C ALA A 155 -1.54 8.36 3.13
N PRO A 156 -0.28 7.93 3.35
CA PRO A 156 0.15 6.56 3.57
C PRO A 156 0.12 6.08 5.04
N PHE A 157 0.21 6.97 6.02
CA PHE A 157 0.49 6.61 7.41
C PHE A 157 -0.69 6.75 8.38
N GLY A 158 -1.87 7.12 7.89
CA GLY A 158 -3.04 7.30 8.75
C GLY A 158 -2.95 8.53 9.67
N SER A 159 -2.33 9.61 9.21
CA SER A 159 -2.13 10.86 9.97
C SER A 159 -3.41 11.45 10.53
N ASN A 160 -4.57 11.13 9.99
CA ASN A 160 -5.89 11.54 10.47
C ASN A 160 -6.59 10.53 11.40
N LEU A 161 -5.91 9.47 11.85
CA LEU A 161 -6.54 8.38 12.62
C LEU A 161 -7.29 8.87 13.86
N ALA A 162 -6.69 9.76 14.64
CA ALA A 162 -7.33 10.29 15.85
C ALA A 162 -8.60 11.09 15.49
N SER A 163 -8.54 11.93 14.46
CA SER A 163 -9.69 12.70 13.98
C SER A 163 -10.77 11.81 13.37
N LEU A 164 -10.38 10.76 12.64
CA LEU A 164 -11.32 9.78 12.09
C LEU A 164 -12.08 9.08 13.22
N LEU A 165 -11.39 8.56 14.22
CA LEU A 165 -12.02 7.92 15.38
C LEU A 165 -12.87 8.89 16.22
N ALA A 166 -12.52 10.18 16.25
CA ALA A 166 -13.33 11.18 16.94
C ALA A 166 -14.67 11.42 16.25
N ASN A 167 -14.70 11.42 14.93
CA ASN A 167 -15.86 11.91 14.14
C ASN A 167 -16.69 10.78 13.52
N ASP A 168 -16.14 9.59 13.29
CA ASP A 168 -16.82 8.48 12.65
C ASP A 168 -17.17 7.37 13.67
N LYS A 169 -18.48 7.11 13.80
CA LYS A 169 -18.99 6.09 14.72
C LYS A 169 -18.59 4.67 14.28
N THR A 170 -18.61 4.41 12.98
CA THR A 170 -18.24 3.10 12.41
C THR A 170 -16.76 2.81 12.64
N ALA A 171 -15.90 3.82 12.39
CA ALA A 171 -14.47 3.70 12.67
C ALA A 171 -14.20 3.43 14.16
N ARG A 172 -14.92 4.09 15.07
CA ARG A 172 -14.81 3.80 16.50
C ARG A 172 -15.22 2.39 16.86
N GLN A 173 -16.30 1.88 16.25
CA GLN A 173 -16.74 0.52 16.50
C GLN A 173 -15.72 -0.50 16.05
N ILE A 174 -15.17 -0.35 14.84
CA ILE A 174 -14.11 -1.20 14.30
C ILE A 174 -12.90 -1.24 15.25
N ALA A 175 -12.46 -0.08 15.73
CA ALA A 175 -11.34 -0.02 16.66
C ALA A 175 -11.68 -0.63 18.02
N ALA A 176 -12.90 -0.44 18.51
CA ALA A 176 -13.36 -0.97 19.79
C ALA A 176 -13.45 -2.49 19.80
N ASP A 177 -13.80 -3.12 18.67
CA ASP A 177 -13.95 -4.57 18.55
C ASP A 177 -12.62 -5.30 18.87
N TYR A 178 -11.47 -4.68 18.61
CA TYR A 178 -10.17 -5.24 18.96
C TYR A 178 -9.85 -5.20 20.47
N TYR A 179 -10.62 -4.45 21.24
CA TYR A 179 -10.44 -4.34 22.70
C TYR A 179 -11.63 -4.89 23.48
N PHE A 180 -12.58 -5.57 22.82
CA PHE A 180 -13.83 -6.00 23.41
C PHE A 180 -13.63 -6.86 24.67
N ASP A 181 -12.74 -7.84 24.62
CA ASP A 181 -12.43 -8.75 25.74
C ASP A 181 -11.35 -8.21 26.67
N SER A 182 -10.87 -6.99 26.44
CA SER A 182 -9.80 -6.41 27.25
C SER A 182 -10.37 -5.52 28.37
N ARG A 183 -9.57 -5.37 29.45
CA ARG A 183 -9.86 -4.36 30.49
C ARG A 183 -9.60 -2.94 30.01
N TYR A 184 -8.98 -2.79 28.86
CA TYR A 184 -8.63 -1.51 28.27
C TYR A 184 -9.70 -1.00 27.33
N ARG A 185 -9.81 0.31 27.21
CA ARG A 185 -10.67 0.99 26.25
C ARG A 185 -9.85 2.02 25.51
N LEU A 186 -10.06 2.10 24.19
CA LEU A 186 -9.50 3.16 23.38
C LEU A 186 -10.17 4.48 23.72
N THR A 187 -9.38 5.50 24.02
CA THR A 187 -9.85 6.83 24.37
C THR A 187 -9.33 7.83 23.34
N VAL A 188 -10.21 8.69 22.88
CA VAL A 188 -9.90 9.73 21.89
C VAL A 188 -10.09 11.09 22.56
N ASP A 189 -9.00 11.85 22.68
CA ASP A 189 -9.06 13.27 23.05
C ASP A 189 -9.28 14.09 21.79
N VAL A 190 -10.52 14.54 21.58
CA VAL A 190 -10.93 15.25 20.37
C VAL A 190 -10.21 16.60 20.24
N GLY A 191 -9.99 17.30 21.35
CA GLY A 191 -9.35 18.60 21.35
C GLY A 191 -7.88 18.55 21.00
N LYS A 192 -7.18 17.55 21.50
CA LYS A 192 -5.74 17.35 21.30
C LYS A 192 -5.42 16.41 20.13
N ARG A 193 -6.43 15.80 19.51
CA ARG A 193 -6.26 14.74 18.49
C ARG A 193 -5.33 13.64 18.98
N HIS A 194 -5.47 13.26 20.23
CA HIS A 194 -4.59 12.30 20.86
C HIS A 194 -5.33 10.99 21.15
N LEU A 195 -4.66 9.87 20.91
CA LEU A 195 -5.14 8.53 21.22
C LEU A 195 -4.45 8.03 22.48
N SER A 196 -5.24 7.45 23.37
CA SER A 196 -4.74 6.79 24.56
C SER A 196 -5.56 5.53 24.85
N MET A 197 -5.02 4.69 25.71
CA MET A 197 -5.74 3.57 26.31
C MET A 197 -6.10 3.91 27.71
N SER A 198 -7.32 3.59 28.13
CA SER A 198 -7.76 3.79 29.50
C SER A 198 -8.23 2.48 30.12
N ARG A 199 -8.04 2.37 31.44
CA ARG A 199 -8.52 1.27 32.24
C ARG A 199 -9.21 1.85 33.46
N GLN A 200 -10.38 1.33 33.81
CA GLN A 200 -11.04 1.70 35.07
C GLN A 200 -10.46 0.87 36.23
N GLU A 201 -10.01 1.55 37.26
CA GLU A 201 -9.53 0.96 38.50
C GLU A 201 -10.28 1.63 39.67
N ASP A 202 -11.08 0.86 40.39
CA ASP A 202 -11.91 1.33 41.50
C ASP A 202 -12.70 2.60 41.15
N SER A 203 -12.32 3.74 41.69
CA SER A 203 -12.94 5.04 41.45
C SER A 203 -12.20 5.94 40.45
N ALA A 204 -11.11 5.45 39.87
CA ALA A 204 -10.26 6.21 38.97
C ALA A 204 -10.22 5.60 37.55
N VAL A 205 -9.97 6.44 36.54
CA VAL A 205 -9.61 6.01 35.20
C VAL A 205 -8.13 6.26 34.98
N VAL A 206 -7.38 5.19 34.79
CA VAL A 206 -5.93 5.28 34.52
C VAL A 206 -5.74 5.26 32.98
N SER A 207 -5.00 6.24 32.46
CA SER A 207 -4.73 6.39 31.03
C SER A 207 -3.28 6.07 30.71
N PHE A 208 -3.07 5.41 29.56
CA PHE A 208 -1.77 5.01 29.04
C PHE A 208 -1.61 5.54 27.60
N PRO A 209 -0.40 5.89 27.16
CA PRO A 209 -0.16 6.25 25.77
C PRO A 209 -0.64 5.17 24.80
N TYR A 210 -1.21 5.55 23.67
CA TYR A 210 -1.60 4.59 22.60
C TYR A 210 -0.43 3.73 22.13
N ALA A 211 0.78 4.30 22.13
CA ALA A 211 2.01 3.59 21.80
C ALA A 211 2.33 2.42 22.76
N ALA A 212 1.80 2.42 23.98
CA ALA A 212 1.94 1.31 24.95
C ALA A 212 1.02 0.11 24.62
N THR A 213 0.11 0.26 23.67
CA THR A 213 -0.76 -0.82 23.20
C THR A 213 0.03 -1.80 22.32
N SER A 214 -0.42 -3.06 22.31
CA SER A 214 0.11 -4.07 21.39
C SER A 214 0.22 -3.55 19.96
N GLU A 215 1.39 -3.69 19.36
CA GLU A 215 1.62 -3.30 17.96
C GLU A 215 0.68 -4.03 17.01
N THR A 216 0.45 -5.33 17.24
CA THR A 216 -0.54 -6.13 16.49
C THR A 216 -1.90 -5.44 16.44
N LEU A 217 -2.44 -5.00 17.59
CA LEU A 217 -3.77 -4.38 17.64
C LEU A 217 -3.78 -3.04 16.90
N ARG A 218 -2.76 -2.21 17.09
CA ARG A 218 -2.64 -0.92 16.41
C ARG A 218 -2.56 -1.09 14.89
N ARG A 219 -1.78 -2.07 14.43
CA ARG A 219 -1.63 -2.44 13.01
C ARG A 219 -2.94 -2.95 12.43
N MET A 220 -3.64 -3.83 13.13
CA MET A 220 -4.93 -4.35 12.68
C MET A 220 -6.00 -3.25 12.58
N ILE A 221 -6.07 -2.36 13.56
CA ILE A 221 -6.97 -1.20 13.51
C ILE A 221 -6.66 -0.34 12.28
N PHE A 222 -5.38 -0.06 12.03
CA PHE A 222 -4.94 0.73 10.89
C PHE A 222 -5.39 0.12 9.56
N TYR A 223 -5.05 -1.15 9.28
CA TYR A 223 -5.41 -1.79 8.01
C TYR A 223 -6.91 -2.06 7.87
N ARG A 224 -7.59 -2.38 8.97
CA ARG A 224 -9.05 -2.52 8.96
C ARG A 224 -9.74 -1.20 8.62
N LEU A 225 -9.30 -0.10 9.19
CA LEU A 225 -9.83 1.22 8.87
C LEU A 225 -9.47 1.63 7.44
N ALA A 226 -8.24 1.37 6.98
CA ALA A 226 -7.85 1.61 5.58
C ALA A 226 -8.80 0.90 4.61
N LEU A 227 -9.15 -0.36 4.88
CA LEU A 227 -10.08 -1.16 4.08
C LEU A 227 -11.51 -0.65 4.19
N GLU A 228 -12.04 -0.52 5.41
CA GLU A 228 -13.45 -0.22 5.67
C GLU A 228 -13.85 1.20 5.24
N THR A 229 -12.91 2.14 5.25
CA THR A 229 -13.14 3.53 4.84
C THR A 229 -12.76 3.82 3.39
N SER A 230 -12.37 2.80 2.62
CA SER A 230 -12.06 2.92 1.20
C SER A 230 -13.10 2.23 0.34
N LYS A 231 -13.53 2.88 -0.75
CA LYS A 231 -14.48 2.34 -1.71
C LYS A 231 -14.07 2.73 -3.13
N LYS A 232 -14.12 1.76 -4.05
CA LYS A 232 -13.71 1.94 -5.45
C LYS A 232 -12.28 2.48 -5.58
N CYS A 233 -11.40 1.96 -4.73
CA CYS A 233 -9.99 2.35 -4.66
C CYS A 233 -9.08 1.19 -5.05
N ILE A 234 -7.89 1.54 -5.53
CA ILE A 234 -6.75 0.62 -5.57
C ILE A 234 -6.03 0.77 -4.24
N LEU A 235 -5.94 -0.31 -3.48
CA LEU A 235 -5.31 -0.35 -2.16
C LEU A 235 -4.00 -1.13 -2.25
N ALA A 236 -2.90 -0.47 -1.94
CA ALA A 236 -1.60 -1.10 -1.83
C ALA A 236 -1.22 -1.28 -0.35
N PHE A 237 -0.85 -2.49 0.06
CA PHE A 237 -0.47 -2.87 1.42
C PHE A 237 0.86 -3.60 1.41
N ASP A 238 1.88 -3.02 2.04
CA ASP A 238 3.20 -3.66 2.17
C ASP A 238 3.29 -4.41 3.51
N GLU A 239 3.39 -5.75 3.42
CA GLU A 239 3.45 -6.66 4.57
C GLU A 239 2.47 -6.29 5.70
N PRO A 240 1.16 -6.21 5.42
CA PRO A 240 0.20 -5.71 6.39
C PRO A 240 0.12 -6.58 7.67
N GLU A 241 0.56 -7.82 7.59
CA GLU A 241 0.60 -8.79 8.68
C GLU A 241 1.89 -8.76 9.51
N ALA A 242 2.90 -7.97 9.14
CA ALA A 242 4.18 -7.95 9.85
C ALA A 242 3.97 -7.74 11.36
N ASN A 243 4.70 -8.51 12.20
CA ASN A 243 4.58 -8.50 13.66
C ASN A 243 3.17 -8.78 14.21
N SER A 244 2.29 -9.41 13.42
CA SER A 244 0.92 -9.70 13.84
C SER A 244 0.74 -11.13 14.35
N TYR A 245 -0.15 -11.28 15.32
CA TYR A 245 -0.57 -12.61 15.79
C TYR A 245 -1.37 -13.34 14.71
N PRO A 246 -1.06 -14.63 14.38
CA PRO A 246 -1.64 -15.33 13.23
C PRO A 246 -3.16 -15.28 13.09
N PRO A 247 -3.99 -15.41 14.14
CA PRO A 247 -5.44 -15.25 14.02
C PRO A 247 -5.87 -13.89 13.46
N TYR A 248 -5.20 -12.80 13.82
CA TYR A 248 -5.51 -11.47 13.28
C TYR A 248 -5.06 -11.32 11.83
N THR A 249 -3.93 -11.94 11.44
CA THR A 249 -3.49 -12.04 10.05
C THR A 249 -4.56 -12.70 9.18
N LYS A 250 -5.14 -13.81 9.65
CA LYS A 250 -6.23 -14.49 8.98
C LYS A 250 -7.46 -13.61 8.83
N ILE A 251 -7.87 -12.89 9.87
CA ILE A 251 -9.02 -11.97 9.82
C ILE A 251 -8.80 -10.88 8.77
N LEU A 252 -7.61 -10.30 8.69
CA LEU A 252 -7.28 -9.29 7.70
C LEU A 252 -7.32 -9.87 6.27
N ALA A 253 -6.70 -11.04 6.06
CA ALA A 253 -6.69 -11.76 4.79
C ALA A 253 -8.11 -12.06 4.30
N GLU A 254 -8.98 -12.57 5.18
CA GLU A 254 -10.38 -12.85 4.85
C GLU A 254 -11.17 -11.56 4.56
N SER A 255 -10.85 -10.45 5.21
CA SER A 255 -11.49 -9.16 4.96
C SER A 255 -11.12 -8.60 3.58
N ILE A 256 -9.86 -8.80 3.13
CA ILE A 256 -9.42 -8.46 1.77
C ILE A 256 -10.11 -9.37 0.75
N ALA A 257 -10.10 -10.68 1.01
CA ALA A 257 -10.67 -11.67 0.10
C ALA A 257 -12.18 -11.46 -0.15
N LYS A 258 -12.91 -11.05 0.87
CA LYS A 258 -14.37 -10.88 0.88
C LYS A 258 -14.81 -9.41 0.71
N ASP A 259 -13.91 -8.51 0.30
CA ASP A 259 -14.29 -7.10 0.16
C ASP A 259 -15.34 -6.89 -0.93
N GLU A 260 -16.47 -6.28 -0.54
CA GLU A 260 -17.60 -5.95 -1.41
C GLU A 260 -17.66 -4.45 -1.79
N ARG A 261 -16.63 -3.67 -1.44
CA ARG A 261 -16.57 -2.22 -1.66
C ARG A 261 -16.01 -1.83 -3.04
N GLU A 262 -15.87 -2.83 -3.92
CA GLU A 262 -15.31 -2.64 -5.26
C GLU A 262 -13.84 -2.15 -5.21
N ASN A 263 -13.09 -2.49 -4.15
CA ASN A 263 -11.67 -2.21 -4.07
C ASN A 263 -10.86 -3.25 -4.86
N GLN A 264 -9.70 -2.83 -5.33
CA GLN A 264 -8.67 -3.68 -5.91
C GLN A 264 -7.45 -3.65 -5.00
N PHE A 265 -6.83 -4.81 -4.80
CA PHE A 265 -5.74 -4.97 -3.85
C PHE A 265 -4.44 -5.34 -4.53
N PHE A 266 -3.37 -4.70 -4.10
CA PHE A 266 -1.98 -5.05 -4.39
C PHE A 266 -1.28 -5.18 -3.05
N LEU A 267 -0.76 -6.37 -2.73
CA LEU A 267 -0.14 -6.58 -1.43
C LEU A 267 1.08 -7.48 -1.52
N THR A 268 2.05 -7.19 -0.68
CA THR A 268 3.19 -8.08 -0.44
C THR A 268 2.94 -8.89 0.81
N THR A 269 3.47 -10.09 0.89
CA THR A 269 3.43 -10.88 2.12
C THR A 269 4.60 -11.84 2.21
N HIS A 270 5.06 -12.09 3.43
CA HIS A 270 5.96 -13.16 3.82
C HIS A 270 5.28 -14.19 4.75
N SER A 271 3.98 -14.04 4.99
CA SER A 271 3.23 -14.91 5.89
C SER A 271 2.48 -16.02 5.13
N PRO A 272 2.80 -17.29 5.39
CA PRO A 272 2.00 -18.41 4.88
C PRO A 272 0.52 -18.30 5.26
N TYR A 273 0.23 -17.85 6.48
CA TYR A 273 -1.15 -17.66 6.97
C TYR A 273 -1.92 -16.60 6.16
N MET A 274 -1.27 -15.50 5.81
CA MET A 274 -1.87 -14.46 4.96
C MET A 274 -2.15 -15.03 3.57
N LEU A 275 -1.14 -15.65 2.96
CA LEU A 275 -1.18 -16.17 1.61
C LEU A 275 -2.25 -17.27 1.46
N THR A 276 -2.21 -18.32 2.29
CA THR A 276 -3.16 -19.43 2.22
C THR A 276 -4.60 -18.99 2.50
N SER A 277 -4.78 -18.03 3.43
CA SER A 277 -6.12 -17.46 3.71
C SER A 277 -6.66 -16.68 2.53
N ILE A 278 -5.84 -15.90 1.83
CA ILE A 278 -6.25 -15.17 0.63
C ILE A 278 -6.58 -16.15 -0.50
N ILE A 279 -5.69 -17.13 -0.80
CA ILE A 279 -5.92 -18.10 -1.86
C ILE A 279 -7.21 -18.89 -1.60
N GLY A 280 -7.40 -19.37 -0.36
CA GLY A 280 -8.56 -20.20 0.00
C GLY A 280 -9.90 -19.45 0.07
N LYS A 281 -9.91 -18.11 0.07
CA LYS A 281 -11.14 -17.30 0.22
C LYS A 281 -11.42 -16.37 -0.95
N THR A 282 -10.47 -16.18 -1.86
CA THR A 282 -10.66 -15.35 -3.06
C THR A 282 -10.99 -16.26 -4.25
N PRO A 283 -12.03 -15.97 -5.04
CA PRO A 283 -12.31 -16.71 -6.28
C PRO A 283 -11.07 -16.75 -7.19
N ALA A 284 -10.77 -17.90 -7.79
CA ALA A 284 -9.59 -18.07 -8.63
C ALA A 284 -9.51 -17.08 -9.80
N SER A 285 -10.68 -16.68 -10.33
CA SER A 285 -10.79 -15.67 -11.40
C SER A 285 -10.46 -14.25 -10.96
N GLU A 286 -10.46 -13.97 -9.65
CA GLU A 286 -10.23 -12.65 -9.06
C GLU A 286 -8.85 -12.52 -8.41
N LEU A 287 -8.06 -13.60 -8.40
CA LEU A 287 -6.79 -13.68 -7.70
C LEU A 287 -5.61 -13.87 -8.65
N ASN A 288 -4.58 -13.03 -8.50
CA ASN A 288 -3.23 -13.32 -8.97
C ASN A 288 -2.29 -13.51 -7.79
N VAL A 289 -1.40 -14.47 -7.92
CA VAL A 289 -0.23 -14.64 -7.06
C VAL A 289 1.01 -14.57 -7.95
N PHE A 290 1.92 -13.68 -7.60
CA PHE A 290 3.15 -13.43 -8.32
C PHE A 290 4.35 -13.80 -7.45
N VAL A 291 5.29 -14.53 -8.02
CA VAL A 291 6.59 -14.79 -7.39
C VAL A 291 7.60 -13.78 -7.95
N CYS A 292 8.20 -13.00 -7.06
CA CYS A 292 9.22 -12.03 -7.41
C CYS A 292 10.60 -12.61 -7.11
N ARG A 293 11.54 -12.42 -8.02
CA ARG A 293 12.94 -12.80 -7.89
C ARG A 293 13.84 -11.68 -8.41
N LEU A 294 14.98 -11.47 -7.76
CA LEU A 294 16.01 -10.57 -8.26
C LEU A 294 16.94 -11.38 -9.18
N GLU A 295 17.06 -10.96 -10.43
CA GLU A 295 17.96 -11.54 -11.42
C GLU A 295 18.99 -10.49 -11.82
N GLY A 296 20.24 -10.66 -11.34
CA GLY A 296 21.23 -9.58 -11.38
C GLY A 296 20.78 -8.38 -10.53
N SER A 297 20.59 -7.22 -11.14
CA SER A 297 20.04 -6.01 -10.49
C SER A 297 18.54 -5.81 -10.76
N GLU A 298 17.89 -6.70 -11.52
CA GLU A 298 16.54 -6.52 -12.05
C GLU A 298 15.51 -7.40 -11.34
N THR A 299 14.41 -6.78 -10.93
CA THR A 299 13.24 -7.51 -10.42
C THR A 299 12.49 -8.18 -11.56
N LYS A 300 12.38 -9.50 -11.51
CA LYS A 300 11.52 -10.31 -12.37
C LYS A 300 10.31 -10.81 -11.61
N VAL A 301 9.17 -10.88 -12.29
CA VAL A 301 7.88 -11.25 -11.69
C VAL A 301 7.22 -12.34 -12.52
N TYR A 302 6.89 -13.44 -11.86
CA TYR A 302 6.31 -14.64 -12.49
C TYR A 302 4.92 -14.89 -11.93
N SER A 303 3.93 -14.94 -12.83
CA SER A 303 2.54 -15.22 -12.45
C SER A 303 2.34 -16.72 -12.23
N MET A 304 1.73 -17.08 -11.11
CA MET A 304 1.33 -18.48 -10.83
C MET A 304 -0.01 -18.80 -11.50
N ASN A 305 -0.06 -19.95 -12.17
CA ASN A 305 -1.32 -20.51 -12.65
C ASN A 305 -2.14 -21.13 -11.49
N GLU A 306 -3.33 -21.65 -11.78
CA GLU A 306 -4.23 -22.18 -10.76
C GLU A 306 -3.67 -23.42 -10.07
N ASP A 307 -3.08 -24.34 -10.85
CA ASP A 307 -2.49 -25.57 -10.30
C ASP A 307 -1.31 -25.27 -9.36
N GLN A 308 -0.45 -24.32 -9.74
CA GLN A 308 0.65 -23.86 -8.90
C GLN A 308 0.17 -23.23 -7.60
N ARG A 309 -0.92 -22.46 -7.64
CA ARG A 309 -1.53 -21.88 -6.42
C ARG A 309 -2.10 -22.96 -5.51
N MET A 310 -2.71 -24.00 -6.06
CA MET A 310 -3.21 -25.14 -5.29
C MET A 310 -2.06 -25.94 -4.68
N GLU A 311 -1.00 -26.22 -5.43
CA GLU A 311 0.21 -26.86 -4.92
C GLU A 311 0.83 -26.05 -3.77
N LEU A 312 0.91 -24.71 -3.93
CA LEU A 312 1.41 -23.83 -2.87
C LEU A 312 0.56 -23.90 -1.60
N MET A 313 -0.76 -24.03 -1.72
CA MET A 313 -1.66 -24.21 -0.56
C MET A 313 -1.41 -25.54 0.15
N GLU A 314 -1.15 -26.63 -0.59
CA GLU A 314 -0.85 -27.94 -0.01
C GLU A 314 0.48 -27.96 0.75
N MET A 315 1.42 -27.09 0.39
CA MET A 315 2.69 -26.92 1.10
C MET A 315 2.55 -26.25 2.46
N ASP A 316 1.44 -25.54 2.71
CA ASP A 316 1.14 -24.82 3.95
C ASP A 316 2.33 -23.97 4.45
N MET A 317 2.86 -24.25 5.63
CA MET A 317 3.97 -23.52 6.22
C MET A 317 5.29 -23.63 5.44
N SER A 318 5.46 -24.67 4.63
CA SER A 318 6.67 -24.86 3.83
C SER A 318 6.66 -24.13 2.49
N ALA A 319 5.57 -23.44 2.15
CA ALA A 319 5.41 -22.75 0.87
C ALA A 319 6.58 -21.81 0.54
N PHE A 320 6.98 -20.98 1.49
CA PHE A 320 8.05 -20.00 1.29
C PHE A 320 9.46 -20.59 1.21
N PHE A 321 9.66 -21.83 1.67
CA PHE A 321 10.94 -22.55 1.53
C PHE A 321 11.11 -23.22 0.16
N ASN A 322 10.06 -23.23 -0.65
CA ASN A 322 10.01 -23.98 -1.91
C ASN A 322 9.58 -23.12 -3.10
N LEU A 323 9.70 -21.80 -3.00
CA LEU A 323 9.26 -20.88 -4.08
C LEU A 323 9.98 -21.11 -5.40
N ASP A 324 11.23 -21.61 -5.37
CA ASP A 324 12.01 -21.91 -6.58
C ASP A 324 11.32 -22.93 -7.51
N ARG A 325 10.44 -23.78 -6.97
CA ARG A 325 9.66 -24.74 -7.77
C ARG A 325 8.69 -24.07 -8.73
N PHE A 326 8.32 -22.83 -8.45
CA PHE A 326 7.37 -22.03 -9.24
C PHE A 326 8.05 -21.01 -10.14
N LEU A 327 9.37 -21.01 -10.14
CA LEU A 327 10.20 -20.14 -10.97
C LEU A 327 10.79 -20.91 -12.15
N PRO A 328 11.01 -20.27 -13.30
CA PRO A 328 11.77 -20.89 -14.37
C PRO A 328 13.20 -21.18 -13.92
N GLU A 329 13.80 -22.23 -14.48
CA GLU A 329 15.22 -22.50 -14.27
C GLU A 329 16.05 -21.31 -14.76
N LEU A 330 17.05 -20.93 -13.98
CA LEU A 330 17.99 -19.91 -14.41
C LEU A 330 18.81 -20.45 -15.59
N PRO A 331 19.03 -19.65 -16.63
CA PRO A 331 19.83 -20.05 -17.78
C PRO A 331 21.27 -20.35 -17.44
#